data_e313c674f427beca05a71add61fa7dc4
#
_entry.id   e313c674f427beca05a71add61fa7dc4
#
_cell.length_a   1.000
_cell.length_b   1.000
_cell.length_c   1.000
_cell.angle_alpha   90.00
_cell.angle_beta   90.00
_cell.angle_gamma   90.00
#
_symmetry.space_group_name_H-M   'P 1'
#
loop_
_entity.id
_entity.type
_entity.pdbx_description
1 polymer ?
#
loop_
_entity_poly.entity_id
_entity_poly.type
_entity_poly.pdbx_seq_one_letter_code
_entity_poly.pdbx_strand_id
1 'polypeptide(L)'
;WLRRGPYSNTVRGDHPIVEHVNSMGIPCNAVCLNRRRADSPTPPMGPHRDGTNTSAQSFVAFWGCPEGEGALALETGQRFEAQRTMHACGDLSQITHWVEPHTSGTRYSVVCFSGPLPRVAKRPGRRVDNPGCRTXPVX
;
A
#
# COMPACT_ATOMS: atom_id res chain seq x y z
N TRP A 1 5.72 -9.38 -21.16
CA TRP A 1 5.63 -8.45 -20.04
C TRP A 1 6.72 -8.73 -19.04
N LEU A 2 7.45 -7.74 -18.77
CA LEU A 2 8.52 -7.93 -17.84
C LEU A 2 7.94 -8.10 -16.44
N ARG A 3 8.45 -9.11 -15.78
CA ARG A 3 7.98 -9.34 -14.45
C ARG A 3 8.28 -8.14 -13.59
N ARG A 4 7.27 -7.65 -12.97
CA ARG A 4 7.43 -6.49 -12.13
C ARG A 4 7.47 -6.91 -10.68
N GLY A 5 8.27 -6.25 -9.94
CA GLY A 5 8.30 -6.46 -8.53
C GLY A 5 7.05 -5.93 -7.88
N PRO A 6 6.89 -6.20 -6.59
CA PRO A 6 5.70 -5.73 -5.89
C PRO A 6 5.60 -4.23 -5.78
N TYR A 7 6.66 -3.51 -6.10
CA TYR A 7 6.66 -2.06 -5.96
C TYR A 7 6.48 -1.32 -7.25
N SER A 8 6.25 -2.04 -8.32
CA SER A 8 6.13 -1.41 -9.63
C SER A 8 4.88 -0.53 -9.73
N ASN A 9 3.95 -0.68 -8.83
CA ASN A 9 2.71 0.07 -8.82
C ASN A 9 2.73 1.25 -7.87
N THR A 10 3.90 1.65 -7.40
CA THR A 10 4.03 2.80 -6.51
C THR A 10 4.47 4.01 -7.30
N VAL A 11 3.78 5.13 -7.08
CA VAL A 11 4.18 6.41 -7.65
C VAL A 11 4.63 7.32 -6.51
N ARG A 12 5.52 8.26 -6.81
CA ARG A 12 6.17 9.02 -5.75
C ARG A 12 6.35 10.47 -6.14
N GLY A 13 6.60 11.27 -5.13
CA GLY A 13 7.10 12.62 -5.29
C GLY A 13 6.10 13.54 -5.92
N ASP A 14 6.46 14.14 -7.04
CA ASP A 14 5.58 15.09 -7.71
C ASP A 14 4.71 14.44 -8.77
N HIS A 15 4.53 13.13 -8.69
CA HIS A 15 3.61 12.46 -9.58
C HIS A 15 2.20 13.03 -9.40
N PRO A 16 1.44 13.19 -10.48
CA PRO A 16 0.10 13.78 -10.36
C PRO A 16 -0.81 13.06 -9.38
N ILE A 17 -0.71 11.75 -9.26
CA ILE A 17 -1.56 11.03 -8.31
C ILE A 17 -1.22 11.43 -6.88
N VAL A 18 0.06 11.59 -6.59
CA VAL A 18 0.46 12.02 -5.24
C VAL A 18 -0.06 13.43 -4.99
N GLU A 19 0.08 14.31 -5.97
CA GLU A 19 -0.40 15.66 -5.82
C GLU A 19 -1.90 15.70 -5.61
N HIS A 20 -2.62 14.87 -6.34
CA HIS A 20 -4.07 14.82 -6.19
C HIS A 20 -4.46 14.37 -4.79
N VAL A 21 -3.82 13.34 -4.29
CA VAL A 21 -4.11 12.83 -2.96
C VAL A 21 -3.79 13.91 -1.91
N ASN A 22 -2.67 14.60 -2.08
CA ASN A 22 -2.33 15.67 -1.16
C ASN A 22 -3.38 16.77 -1.18
N SER A 23 -3.94 17.05 -2.36
CA SER A 23 -4.95 18.10 -2.45
C SER A 23 -6.23 17.75 -1.71
N MET A 24 -6.42 16.48 -1.41
CA MET A 24 -7.57 16.03 -0.62
C MET A 24 -7.27 16.04 0.87
N GLY A 25 -6.12 16.56 1.27
CA GLY A 25 -5.78 16.67 2.68
C GLY A 25 -5.05 15.46 3.24
N ILE A 26 -4.57 14.57 2.40
CA ILE A 26 -3.88 13.37 2.85
C ILE A 26 -2.39 13.57 2.63
N PRO A 27 -1.62 13.73 3.72
CA PRO A 27 -0.19 13.97 3.56
C PRO A 27 0.53 12.67 3.23
N CYS A 28 1.23 12.66 2.13
CA CYS A 28 2.03 11.50 1.74
C CYS A 28 2.96 11.92 0.61
N ASN A 29 3.98 11.13 0.37
CA ASN A 29 4.80 11.34 -0.81
C ASN A 29 4.87 10.10 -1.69
N ALA A 30 4.04 9.10 -1.38
CA ALA A 30 4.00 7.88 -2.18
C ALA A 30 2.61 7.30 -2.13
N VAL A 31 2.18 6.75 -3.25
CA VAL A 31 0.88 6.11 -3.38
C VAL A 31 1.08 4.77 -4.07
N CYS A 32 0.65 3.72 -3.42
CA CYS A 32 0.76 2.36 -3.95
C CYS A 32 -0.64 1.88 -4.34
N LEU A 33 -0.76 1.38 -5.56
CA LEU A 33 -2.04 0.90 -6.09
C LEU A 33 -1.94 -0.60 -6.23
N ASN A 34 -2.91 -1.31 -5.67
CA ASN A 34 -2.90 -2.76 -5.72
C ASN A 34 -4.22 -3.29 -6.23
N ARG A 35 -4.16 -4.49 -6.78
CA ARG A 35 -5.33 -5.19 -7.27
C ARG A 35 -5.16 -6.66 -6.98
N ARG A 36 -6.22 -7.29 -6.48
CA ARG A 36 -6.17 -8.72 -6.23
C ARG A 36 -7.52 -9.32 -6.56
N ARG A 37 -7.51 -10.31 -7.43
CA ARG A 37 -8.72 -11.06 -7.76
C ARG A 37 -8.96 -12.16 -6.74
N ALA A 38 -10.24 -12.44 -6.48
CA ALA A 38 -10.57 -13.48 -5.52
C ALA A 38 -10.05 -14.85 -5.97
N ASP A 39 -9.94 -15.06 -7.27
CA ASP A 39 -9.48 -16.34 -7.79
C ASP A 39 -7.97 -16.38 -8.03
N SER A 40 -7.25 -15.42 -7.48
CA SER A 40 -5.81 -15.41 -7.62
C SER A 40 -5.21 -16.69 -7.02
N PRO A 41 -4.24 -17.31 -7.71
CA PRO A 41 -3.62 -18.51 -7.14
C PRO A 41 -2.73 -18.24 -5.94
N THR A 42 -2.30 -16.99 -5.75
CA THR A 42 -1.49 -16.69 -4.58
C THR A 42 -2.40 -16.30 -3.43
N PRO A 43 -2.01 -16.64 -2.21
CA PRO A 43 -2.84 -16.28 -1.06
C PRO A 43 -2.83 -14.78 -0.81
N PRO A 44 -3.79 -14.27 -0.05
CA PRO A 44 -3.74 -12.86 0.34
C PRO A 44 -2.49 -12.56 1.15
N MET A 45 -2.17 -11.29 1.22
CA MET A 45 -0.99 -10.86 1.95
C MET A 45 -1.13 -11.24 3.41
N GLY A 46 -0.24 -12.09 3.87
CA GLY A 46 -0.23 -12.51 5.27
C GLY A 46 0.42 -11.48 6.17
N PRO A 47 0.62 -11.83 7.43
CA PRO A 47 1.17 -10.87 8.39
C PRO A 47 2.52 -10.35 7.94
N HIS A 48 2.67 -9.03 7.97
CA HIS A 48 3.89 -8.39 7.54
C HIS A 48 3.91 -6.94 8.03
N ARG A 49 5.04 -6.30 7.86
CA ARG A 49 5.18 -4.86 8.02
C ARG A 49 5.63 -4.31 6.70
N ASP A 50 5.17 -3.10 6.40
CA ASP A 50 5.61 -2.47 5.17
C ASP A 50 7.07 -2.08 5.30
N GLY A 51 7.68 -1.82 4.15
CA GLY A 51 9.08 -1.48 4.13
C GLY A 51 9.37 -0.16 4.79
N THR A 52 9.82 0.80 4.06
CA THR A 52 10.24 2.06 4.63
C THR A 52 9.10 3.05 4.67
N ASN A 53 8.84 3.58 5.84
CA ASN A 53 7.82 4.61 6.01
C ASN A 53 8.36 5.59 7.02
N THR A 54 8.54 6.83 6.61
CA THR A 54 9.08 7.84 7.51
C THR A 54 7.99 8.63 8.21
N SER A 55 6.75 8.31 7.92
CA SER A 55 5.62 8.99 8.52
C SER A 55 4.99 8.05 9.55
N ALA A 56 4.46 8.62 10.60
CA ALA A 56 3.76 7.81 11.59
C ALA A 56 2.38 7.38 11.12
N GLN A 57 2.00 7.75 9.91
CA GLN A 57 0.63 7.51 9.48
C GLN A 57 0.60 7.03 8.05
N SER A 58 -0.09 5.90 7.84
CA SER A 58 -0.45 5.43 6.51
C SER A 58 -1.95 5.59 6.35
N PHE A 59 -2.38 5.71 5.10
CA PHE A 59 -3.79 5.86 4.78
C PHE A 59 -4.15 4.83 3.74
N VAL A 60 -5.27 4.16 3.92
CA VAL A 60 -5.67 3.06 3.04
C VAL A 60 -7.14 3.20 2.67
N ALA A 61 -7.43 3.01 1.41
CA ALA A 61 -8.80 2.83 0.93
C ALA A 61 -8.83 1.57 0.08
N PHE A 62 -9.90 0.81 0.18
CA PHE A 62 -10.02 -0.36 -0.67
C PHE A 62 -11.49 -0.72 -0.86
N TRP A 63 -11.76 -1.39 -1.96
CA TRP A 63 -13.13 -1.71 -2.35
C TRP A 63 -13.11 -2.88 -3.33
N GLY A 64 -14.30 -3.36 -3.67
CA GLY A 64 -14.45 -4.40 -4.67
C GLY A 64 -14.71 -5.78 -4.12
N CYS A 65 -14.64 -5.93 -2.79
CA CYS A 65 -14.93 -7.21 -2.14
C CYS A 65 -16.39 -7.28 -1.72
N PRO A 66 -16.91 -8.47 -1.51
CA PRO A 66 -18.20 -8.57 -0.84
C PRO A 66 -18.13 -7.93 0.55
N GLU A 67 -19.28 -7.48 1.02
CA GLU A 67 -19.35 -6.79 2.29
C GLU A 67 -18.72 -7.63 3.40
N GLY A 68 -17.87 -7.00 4.19
CA GLY A 68 -17.24 -7.66 5.32
C GLY A 68 -16.02 -8.49 4.99
N GLU A 69 -15.68 -8.63 3.72
CA GLU A 69 -14.53 -9.42 3.30
C GLU A 69 -13.38 -8.53 2.88
N GLY A 70 -12.19 -9.09 2.86
CA GLY A 70 -11.02 -8.37 2.37
C GLY A 70 -10.54 -7.28 3.27
N ALA A 71 -10.88 -7.35 4.55
CA ALA A 71 -10.53 -6.29 5.49
C ALA A 71 -9.02 -6.22 5.71
N LEU A 72 -8.57 -5.07 6.15
CA LEU A 72 -7.20 -4.90 6.62
C LEU A 72 -7.21 -5.05 8.14
N ALA A 73 -6.46 -6.02 8.62
CA ALA A 73 -6.41 -6.33 10.05
C ALA A 73 -5.04 -6.00 10.60
N LEU A 74 -5.02 -5.41 11.79
CA LEU A 74 -3.79 -5.02 12.46
C LEU A 74 -3.59 -5.83 13.72
N GLU A 75 -2.33 -6.04 14.08
CA GLU A 75 -2.01 -6.77 15.31
C GLU A 75 -2.57 -6.09 16.54
N THR A 76 -2.89 -4.82 16.45
CA THR A 76 -3.49 -4.09 17.58
C THR A 76 -4.93 -4.51 17.86
N GLY A 77 -5.51 -5.28 16.97
CA GLY A 77 -6.91 -5.66 17.08
C GLY A 77 -7.84 -4.82 16.22
N GLN A 78 -7.32 -3.74 15.66
CA GLN A 78 -8.12 -2.94 14.76
C GLN A 78 -8.35 -3.67 13.45
N ARG A 79 -9.50 -3.42 12.87
CA ARG A 79 -9.86 -4.03 11.60
C ARG A 79 -10.60 -3.00 10.78
N PHE A 80 -10.13 -2.77 9.57
CA PHE A 80 -10.70 -1.75 8.68
C PHE A 80 -11.44 -2.44 7.56
N GLU A 81 -12.70 -2.09 7.39
CA GLU A 81 -13.50 -2.66 6.32
C GLU A 81 -13.44 -1.77 5.09
N ALA A 82 -13.87 -2.33 3.97
CA ALA A 82 -13.77 -1.66 2.69
C ALA A 82 -14.51 -0.33 2.71
N GLN A 83 -13.87 0.67 2.18
CA GLN A 83 -14.51 1.96 1.91
C GLN A 83 -13.64 2.72 0.93
N ARG A 84 -14.27 3.63 0.21
CA ARG A 84 -13.55 4.39 -0.80
C ARG A 84 -12.90 5.63 -0.25
N THR A 85 -13.20 6.00 0.98
CA THR A 85 -12.48 7.08 1.64
C THR A 85 -11.36 6.48 2.49
N MET A 86 -10.36 7.29 2.74
CA MET A 86 -9.16 6.78 3.39
C MET A 86 -9.34 6.51 4.86
N HIS A 87 -8.89 5.35 5.30
CA HIS A 87 -8.68 5.07 6.72
C HIS A 87 -7.30 5.55 7.11
N ALA A 88 -7.18 6.22 8.23
CA ALA A 88 -5.88 6.49 8.84
C ALA A 88 -5.55 5.29 9.70
N CYS A 89 -4.54 4.54 9.36
CA CYS A 89 -4.33 3.24 9.99
C CYS A 89 -3.01 3.12 10.73
N GLY A 90 -2.36 4.23 11.03
CA GLY A 90 -1.13 4.18 11.80
C GLY A 90 0.07 3.87 10.92
N ASP A 91 1.16 3.58 11.57
CA ASP A 91 2.43 3.38 10.89
C ASP A 91 2.56 1.91 10.52
N LEU A 92 2.20 1.57 9.30
CA LEU A 92 2.22 0.19 8.87
C LEU A 92 3.62 -0.37 8.68
N SER A 93 4.64 0.46 8.83
CA SER A 93 6.01 -0.06 8.86
C SER A 93 6.38 -0.58 10.24
N GLN A 94 5.58 -0.25 11.25
CA GLN A 94 5.83 -0.70 12.62
C GLN A 94 4.77 -1.64 13.13
N ILE A 95 3.61 -1.67 12.49
CA ILE A 95 2.48 -2.45 12.95
C ILE A 95 2.30 -3.64 12.01
N THR A 96 2.35 -4.84 12.56
CA THR A 96 2.10 -6.03 11.78
C THR A 96 0.64 -6.04 11.33
N HIS A 97 0.42 -6.30 10.08
CA HIS A 97 -0.93 -6.27 9.52
C HIS A 97 -1.05 -7.27 8.40
N TRP A 98 -2.29 -7.58 8.02
CA TRP A 98 -2.55 -8.54 6.96
C TRP A 98 -3.88 -8.23 6.33
N VAL A 99 -4.12 -8.84 5.17
CA VAL A 99 -5.35 -8.66 4.43
C VAL A 99 -6.16 -9.95 4.52
N GLU A 100 -7.41 -9.82 4.92
CA GLU A 100 -8.28 -10.99 5.01
C GLU A 100 -8.72 -11.41 3.61
N PRO A 101 -9.03 -12.70 3.43
CA PRO A 101 -9.43 -13.17 2.10
C PRO A 101 -10.80 -12.65 1.70
N HIS A 102 -11.08 -12.74 0.42
CA HIS A 102 -12.41 -12.44 -0.09
C HIS A 102 -12.78 -13.51 -1.12
N THR A 103 -14.07 -13.76 -1.27
CA THR A 103 -14.56 -14.91 -2.02
C THR A 103 -14.95 -14.60 -3.44
N SER A 104 -15.17 -13.36 -3.78
CA SER A 104 -15.51 -12.97 -5.14
C SER A 104 -15.09 -11.55 -5.40
N GLY A 105 -15.05 -11.19 -6.67
CA GLY A 105 -14.73 -9.84 -7.08
C GLY A 105 -13.24 -9.58 -7.11
N THR A 106 -12.92 -8.33 -7.29
CA THR A 106 -11.54 -7.86 -7.34
C THR A 106 -11.35 -6.78 -6.28
N ARG A 107 -10.38 -7.00 -5.42
CA ARG A 107 -10.06 -6.03 -4.37
C ARG A 107 -9.06 -5.04 -4.93
N TYR A 108 -9.46 -3.78 -4.95
CA TYR A 108 -8.56 -2.69 -5.31
C TYR A 108 -8.18 -1.95 -4.05
N SER A 109 -6.95 -1.56 -3.93
CA SER A 109 -6.54 -0.77 -2.77
C SER A 109 -5.58 0.33 -3.16
N VAL A 110 -5.64 1.40 -2.39
CA VAL A 110 -4.77 2.55 -2.50
C VAL A 110 -4.14 2.74 -1.14
N VAL A 111 -2.82 2.72 -1.09
CA VAL A 111 -2.09 2.92 0.17
C VAL A 111 -1.25 4.16 0.01
N CYS A 112 -1.45 5.13 0.89
CA CYS A 112 -0.71 6.38 0.88
C CYS A 112 0.20 6.43 2.09
N PHE A 113 1.46 6.75 1.86
CA PHE A 113 2.44 6.74 2.94
C PHE A 113 3.55 7.72 2.59
N SER A 114 4.47 7.92 3.52
CA SER A 114 5.63 8.74 3.27
C SER A 114 6.88 7.94 3.53
N GLY A 115 7.70 7.83 2.53
CA GLY A 115 8.97 7.15 2.65
C GLY A 115 10.08 8.09 2.24
N PRO A 116 11.32 7.64 2.38
CA PRO A 116 12.42 8.49 1.94
C PRO A 116 12.32 8.69 0.44
N LEU A 117 12.46 9.91 0.01
CA LEU A 117 12.49 10.18 -1.41
C LEU A 117 13.81 9.69 -1.98
N PRO A 118 13.79 9.21 -3.22
CA PRO A 118 15.05 8.80 -3.83
C PRO A 118 16.00 9.98 -3.90
N ARG A 119 17.26 9.71 -3.69
CA ARG A 119 18.25 10.74 -3.89
C ARG A 119 18.25 11.13 -5.35
N VAL A 120 18.63 12.38 -5.57
CA VAL A 120 18.83 12.80 -6.94
C VAL A 120 19.84 11.87 -7.57
N ALA A 121 19.51 11.37 -8.76
CA ALA A 121 20.39 10.44 -9.43
C ALA A 121 21.70 11.11 -9.76
N LYS A 122 22.78 10.55 -9.26
CA LYS A 122 24.08 11.08 -9.58
C LYS A 122 24.60 10.51 -10.86
N ARG A 123 24.06 9.40 -11.27
CA ARG A 123 24.46 8.74 -12.50
C ARG A 123 23.22 8.60 -13.36
N PRO A 124 23.19 9.29 -14.46
CA PRO A 124 22.04 9.16 -15.34
C PRO A 124 21.84 7.70 -15.74
N GLY A 125 20.60 7.31 -15.80
CA GLY A 125 20.26 5.97 -16.17
C GLY A 125 20.31 4.97 -15.03
N ARG A 126 20.81 5.40 -13.90
CA ARG A 126 20.84 4.49 -12.77
C ARG A 126 19.43 4.24 -12.26
N ARG A 127 19.17 2.99 -12.05
CA ARG A 127 17.88 2.61 -11.55
C ARG A 127 17.79 2.87 -10.07
N VAL A 128 16.69 3.41 -9.65
CA VAL A 128 16.44 3.67 -8.24
C VAL A 128 15.41 2.68 -7.75
N ASP A 129 15.72 1.99 -6.69
CA ASP A 129 14.77 1.09 -6.10
C ASP A 129 13.61 1.85 -5.51
N ASN A 130 12.49 1.21 -5.50
CA ASN A 130 11.27 1.84 -5.03
C ASN A 130 10.73 1.05 -3.84
N PRO A 131 11.13 1.41 -2.65
CA PRO A 131 10.79 0.59 -1.49
C PRO A 131 9.43 0.87 -0.88
N GLY A 132 8.62 1.71 -1.53
CA GLY A 132 7.40 2.17 -0.89
C GLY A 132 6.47 1.09 -0.43
N CYS A 133 6.11 0.15 -1.31
CA CYS A 133 5.17 -0.91 -0.96
C CYS A 133 5.86 -2.20 -0.60
N ARG A 134 7.12 -2.13 -0.28
CA ARG A 134 7.88 -3.31 0.06
C ARG A 134 7.41 -3.89 1.38
N THR A 135 7.33 -5.19 1.43
CA THR A 135 6.93 -5.87 2.65
C THR A 135 8.07 -6.71 3.21
N UNK A 136 8.29 -6.75 4.21
CA UNK A 136 9.07 -7.36 4.69
C UNK A 136 8.43 -8.14 5.37
N PRO A 137 8.54 -9.31 5.14
CA PRO A 137 7.85 -10.33 5.88
C PRO A 137 8.17 -10.24 7.36
N VAL A 138 7.18 -10.60 8.10
CA VAL A 138 7.40 -10.63 9.55
C VAL A 138 8.02 -11.97 9.91
N UNK A 139 8.98 -11.65 10.38
CA UNK A 139 9.51 -12.67 10.71
C UNK A 139 9.29 -12.98 11.57
#